data_ab4b22763deef165b53d7fc48e4fe48a
#
_entry.id   ab4b22763deef165b53d7fc48e4fe48a
#
_cell.length_a   1.000
_cell.length_b   1.000
_cell.length_c   1.000
_cell.angle_alpha   90.00
_cell.angle_beta   90.00
_cell.angle_gamma   90.00
#
_symmetry.space_group_name_H-M   'P 1'
#
loop_
_entity.id
_entity.type
_entity.pdbx_description
1 polymer ?
#
loop_
_entity_poly.entity_id
_entity_poly.type
_entity_poly.pdbx_seq_one_letter_code
_entity_poly.pdbx_strand_id
1 'polypeptide(L)'
;MNENKTVDLYRDTPVRYLGYANEVGEAFRSIIGTKWVNVTYGIATLYVLADTGHKSVKSYKANINELNHKSKVAYTTTDTLIWQLLASVAIPGFAINRVCAFSYYLLQKRKSLPTSSRTWLVTVIGLTTIPFIIKPIDRFVDYILDESLRKFQPK
;
A
#
# COMPACT_ATOMS: atom_id res chain seq x y z
N MET A 1 16.67 -11.25 28.47
CA MET A 1 17.03 -11.75 27.14
C MET A 1 16.52 -10.75 26.12
N ASN A 2 17.43 -9.98 25.52
CA ASN A 2 17.06 -9.00 24.48
C ASN A 2 16.80 -9.77 23.19
N GLU A 3 15.53 -9.94 22.83
CA GLU A 3 15.19 -10.26 21.45
C GLU A 3 15.68 -9.09 20.58
N ASN A 4 16.74 -9.35 19.80
CA ASN A 4 17.13 -8.47 18.71
C ASN A 4 15.96 -8.39 17.73
N LYS A 5 15.03 -7.44 17.93
CA LYS A 5 14.04 -7.06 16.94
C LYS A 5 14.82 -6.63 15.70
N THR A 6 14.93 -7.53 14.72
CA THR A 6 15.51 -7.17 13.43
C THR A 6 14.63 -6.08 12.81
N VAL A 7 15.16 -4.86 12.75
CA VAL A 7 14.48 -3.70 12.15
C VAL A 7 14.11 -4.06 10.71
N ASP A 8 12.83 -4.03 10.38
CA ASP A 8 12.35 -4.19 9.01
C ASP A 8 12.52 -2.87 8.27
N LEU A 9 13.49 -2.82 7.34
CA LEU A 9 13.83 -1.61 6.57
C LEU A 9 12.60 -0.98 5.91
N TYR A 10 11.65 -1.79 5.44
CA TYR A 10 10.46 -1.32 4.71
C TYR A 10 9.27 -0.99 5.61
N ARG A 11 9.24 -1.47 6.86
CA ARG A 11 8.13 -1.21 7.79
C ARG A 11 8.49 -0.22 8.88
N ASP A 12 9.74 -0.24 9.36
CA ASP A 12 10.17 0.49 10.54
C ASP A 12 10.97 1.76 10.21
N THR A 13 11.22 2.04 8.93
CA THR A 13 11.98 3.22 8.48
C THR A 13 11.14 4.16 7.62
N PRO A 14 11.61 5.40 7.37
CA PRO A 14 10.94 6.34 6.46
C PRO A 14 10.73 5.84 5.02
N VAL A 15 11.45 4.80 4.59
CA VAL A 15 11.25 4.14 3.30
C VAL A 15 9.79 3.66 3.13
N ARG A 16 9.09 3.34 4.22
CA ARG A 16 7.67 3.00 4.23
C ARG A 16 6.78 4.05 3.55
N TYR A 17 7.15 5.33 3.63
CA TYR A 17 6.37 6.41 3.01
C TYR A 17 6.32 6.33 1.49
N LEU A 18 7.27 5.66 0.83
CA LEU A 18 7.22 5.40 -0.61
C LEU A 18 6.06 4.46 -0.98
N GLY A 19 5.66 3.57 -0.06
CA GLY A 19 4.50 2.71 -0.24
C GLY A 19 3.18 3.48 -0.27
N TYR A 20 3.14 4.72 0.21
CA TYR A 20 1.94 5.59 0.19
C TYR A 20 1.94 6.61 -0.96
N ALA A 21 2.89 6.50 -1.89
CA ALA A 21 3.02 7.46 -2.99
C ALA A 21 1.75 7.53 -3.85
N ASN A 22 1.10 6.39 -4.10
CA ASN A 22 -0.11 6.31 -4.91
C ASN A 22 -1.32 6.97 -4.23
N GLU A 23 -1.50 6.84 -2.90
CA GLU A 23 -2.56 7.50 -2.15
C GLU A 23 -2.38 9.02 -2.16
N VAL A 24 -1.14 9.47 -1.94
CA VAL A 24 -0.81 10.90 -2.05
C VAL A 24 -1.07 11.38 -3.48
N GLY A 25 -0.65 10.62 -4.49
CA GLY A 25 -0.95 10.91 -5.89
C GLY A 25 -2.44 11.02 -6.17
N GLU A 26 -3.25 10.10 -5.63
CA GLU A 26 -4.71 10.16 -5.77
C GLU A 26 -5.32 11.39 -5.09
N ALA A 27 -4.85 11.76 -3.90
CA ALA A 27 -5.30 12.96 -3.21
C ALA A 27 -5.02 14.23 -4.04
N PHE A 28 -3.89 14.28 -4.74
CA PHE A 28 -3.51 15.39 -5.61
C PHE A 28 -4.02 15.26 -7.05
N ARG A 29 -4.74 14.21 -7.41
CA ARG A 29 -5.17 13.92 -8.80
C ARG A 29 -5.77 15.13 -9.51
N SER A 30 -6.61 15.91 -8.84
CA SER A 30 -7.27 17.09 -9.42
C SER A 30 -6.32 18.27 -9.66
N ILE A 31 -5.13 18.27 -9.06
CA ILE A 31 -4.10 19.31 -9.21
C ILE A 31 -3.06 18.88 -10.24
N ILE A 32 -2.49 17.67 -10.09
CA ILE A 32 -1.34 17.23 -10.90
C ILE A 32 -1.75 16.47 -12.16
N GLY A 33 -2.98 15.99 -12.23
CA GLY A 33 -3.50 15.23 -13.37
C GLY A 33 -3.07 13.75 -13.39
N THR A 34 -3.74 12.96 -14.24
CA THR A 34 -3.61 11.51 -14.29
C THR A 34 -2.20 11.00 -14.61
N LYS A 35 -1.45 11.73 -15.45
CA LYS A 35 -0.08 11.31 -15.82
C LYS A 35 0.84 11.22 -14.60
N TRP A 36 0.84 12.22 -13.75
CA TRP A 36 1.66 12.25 -12.54
C TRP A 36 1.16 11.26 -11.49
N VAL A 37 -0.15 11.05 -11.40
CA VAL A 37 -0.71 9.99 -10.55
C VAL A 37 -0.19 8.61 -10.98
N ASN A 38 -0.10 8.32 -12.28
CA ASN A 38 0.47 7.05 -12.76
C ASN A 38 1.96 6.90 -12.37
N VAL A 39 2.72 7.99 -12.33
CA VAL A 39 4.10 7.97 -11.81
C VAL A 39 4.13 7.58 -10.34
N THR A 40 3.23 8.10 -9.52
CA THR A 40 3.17 7.74 -8.09
C THR A 40 2.79 6.28 -7.87
N TYR A 41 1.92 5.69 -8.70
CA TYR A 41 1.67 4.24 -8.73
C TYR A 41 2.92 3.45 -9.11
N GLY A 42 3.71 3.95 -10.07
CA GLY A 42 5.00 3.35 -10.42
C GLY A 42 5.96 3.31 -9.23
N ILE A 43 6.07 4.41 -8.47
CA ILE A 43 6.91 4.51 -7.27
C ILE A 43 6.44 3.50 -6.20
N ALA A 44 5.15 3.45 -5.91
CA ALA A 44 4.59 2.50 -4.95
C ALA A 44 4.81 1.04 -5.38
N THR A 45 4.65 0.74 -6.67
CA THR A 45 4.92 -0.61 -7.22
C THR A 45 6.39 -0.99 -7.10
N LEU A 46 7.32 -0.09 -7.40
CA LEU A 46 8.75 -0.34 -7.20
C LEU A 46 9.09 -0.61 -5.73
N TYR A 47 8.49 0.13 -4.81
CA TYR A 47 8.61 -0.14 -3.38
C TYR A 47 8.14 -1.55 -3.03
N VAL A 48 6.97 -1.98 -3.53
CA VAL A 48 6.43 -3.33 -3.32
C VAL A 48 7.39 -4.40 -3.83
N LEU A 49 7.94 -4.22 -5.04
CA LEU A 49 8.89 -5.17 -5.63
C LEU A 49 10.20 -5.23 -4.83
N ALA A 50 10.70 -4.11 -4.35
CA ALA A 50 11.91 -4.04 -3.54
C ALA A 50 11.73 -4.74 -2.17
N ASP A 51 10.62 -4.49 -1.47
CA ASP A 51 10.29 -5.18 -0.21
C ASP A 51 10.12 -6.68 -0.42
N THR A 52 9.38 -7.08 -1.46
CA THR A 52 9.18 -8.50 -1.81
C THR A 52 10.50 -9.19 -2.11
N GLY A 53 11.37 -8.56 -2.91
CA GLY A 53 12.69 -9.08 -3.22
C GLY A 53 13.57 -9.25 -1.97
N HIS A 54 13.60 -8.25 -1.10
CA HIS A 54 14.35 -8.29 0.15
C HIS A 54 13.87 -9.43 1.06
N LYS A 55 12.55 -9.60 1.24
CA LYS A 55 11.97 -10.67 2.05
C LYS A 55 12.18 -12.05 1.44
N SER A 56 12.14 -12.16 0.10
CA SER A 56 12.44 -13.39 -0.62
C SER A 56 13.88 -13.85 -0.38
N VAL A 57 14.85 -12.94 -0.51
CA VAL A 57 16.26 -13.22 -0.23
C VAL A 57 16.49 -13.60 1.23
N LYS A 58 15.83 -12.90 2.16
CA LYS A 58 15.90 -13.23 3.59
C LYS A 58 15.34 -14.63 3.86
N SER A 59 14.21 -14.99 3.29
CA SER A 59 13.60 -16.33 3.38
C SER A 59 14.51 -17.41 2.77
N TYR A 60 15.10 -17.13 1.61
CA TYR A 60 16.07 -18.06 1.00
C TYR A 60 17.26 -18.35 1.92
N LYS A 61 17.90 -17.32 2.46
CA LYS A 61 19.04 -17.48 3.39
C LYS A 61 18.67 -18.21 4.66
N ALA A 62 17.47 -17.99 5.20
CA ALA A 62 17.00 -18.63 6.43
C ALA A 62 16.71 -20.13 6.25
N ASN A 63 16.24 -20.54 5.06
CA ASN A 63 15.77 -21.90 4.82
C ASN A 63 16.70 -22.72 3.89
N ILE A 64 17.90 -22.25 3.57
CA ILE A 64 18.79 -22.86 2.55
C ILE A 64 19.13 -24.33 2.84
N ASN A 65 19.16 -24.74 4.10
CA ASN A 65 19.47 -26.10 4.53
C ASN A 65 18.25 -27.02 4.67
N GLU A 66 17.04 -26.51 4.37
CA GLU A 66 15.82 -27.29 4.48
C GLU A 66 15.44 -27.95 3.15
N LEU A 67 14.91 -29.18 3.21
CA LEU A 67 14.44 -29.91 2.02
C LEU A 67 13.38 -29.14 1.24
N ASN A 68 12.52 -28.38 1.94
CA ASN A 68 11.41 -27.62 1.37
C ASN A 68 11.74 -26.13 1.14
N HIS A 69 13.04 -25.74 1.12
CA HIS A 69 13.44 -24.32 1.03
C HIS A 69 12.79 -23.58 -0.15
N LYS A 70 12.72 -24.21 -1.34
CA LYS A 70 12.12 -23.59 -2.54
C LYS A 70 10.64 -23.28 -2.34
N SER A 71 9.89 -24.19 -1.73
CA SER A 71 8.47 -24.01 -1.44
C SER A 71 8.24 -22.89 -0.42
N LYS A 72 9.05 -22.85 0.64
CA LYS A 72 8.99 -21.79 1.66
C LYS A 72 9.32 -20.41 1.10
N VAL A 73 10.35 -20.31 0.24
CA VAL A 73 10.71 -19.06 -0.42
C VAL A 73 9.60 -18.61 -1.38
N ALA A 74 9.10 -19.52 -2.23
CA ALA A 74 8.01 -19.20 -3.16
C ALA A 74 6.76 -18.73 -2.40
N TYR A 75 6.40 -19.42 -1.32
CA TYR A 75 5.28 -19.03 -0.47
C TYR A 75 5.47 -17.61 0.11
N THR A 76 6.61 -17.34 0.77
CA THR A 76 6.92 -16.03 1.36
C THR A 76 6.90 -14.92 0.32
N THR A 77 7.44 -15.17 -0.87
CA THR A 77 7.45 -14.22 -1.98
C THR A 77 6.03 -13.91 -2.43
N THR A 78 5.22 -14.94 -2.64
CA THR A 78 3.84 -14.79 -3.12
C THR A 78 2.97 -14.10 -2.06
N ASP A 79 3.05 -14.51 -0.80
CA ASP A 79 2.29 -13.88 0.30
C ASP A 79 2.64 -12.40 0.43
N THR A 80 3.94 -12.07 0.46
CA THR A 80 4.40 -10.68 0.56
C THR A 80 3.95 -9.86 -0.63
N LEU A 81 4.10 -10.38 -1.86
CA LEU A 81 3.73 -9.66 -3.08
C LEU A 81 2.24 -9.38 -3.13
N ILE A 82 1.40 -10.39 -2.88
CA ILE A 82 -0.06 -10.23 -2.91
C ILE A 82 -0.49 -9.27 -1.81
N TRP A 83 0.02 -9.45 -0.59
CA TRP A 83 -0.31 -8.57 0.53
C TRP A 83 0.03 -7.12 0.22
N GLN A 84 1.25 -6.85 -0.24
CA GLN A 84 1.71 -5.50 -0.56
C GLN A 84 0.92 -4.87 -1.72
N LEU A 85 0.63 -5.63 -2.79
CA LEU A 85 -0.16 -5.13 -3.91
C LEU A 85 -1.58 -4.75 -3.48
N LEU A 86 -2.21 -5.55 -2.62
CA LEU A 86 -3.56 -5.28 -2.14
C LEU A 86 -3.57 -4.19 -1.06
N ALA A 87 -2.73 -4.33 -0.02
CA ALA A 87 -2.77 -3.45 1.15
C ALA A 87 -2.09 -2.09 0.92
N SER A 88 -1.09 -2.02 0.04
CA SER A 88 -0.33 -0.78 -0.18
C SER A 88 -0.61 -0.10 -1.52
N VAL A 89 -1.22 -0.77 -2.51
CA VAL A 89 -1.39 -0.16 -3.85
C VAL A 89 -2.85 -0.16 -4.28
N ALA A 90 -3.46 -1.34 -4.45
CA ALA A 90 -4.75 -1.45 -5.12
C ALA A 90 -5.91 -0.88 -4.28
N ILE A 91 -6.08 -1.40 -3.05
CA ILE A 91 -7.23 -1.04 -2.22
C ILE A 91 -7.14 0.40 -1.72
N PRO A 92 -6.00 0.87 -1.13
CA PRO A 92 -5.93 2.24 -0.64
C PRO A 92 -5.98 3.27 -1.77
N GLY A 93 -5.29 3.03 -2.90
CA GLY A 93 -5.37 3.92 -4.07
C GLY A 93 -6.81 4.06 -4.58
N PHE A 94 -7.53 2.94 -4.72
CA PHE A 94 -8.95 2.97 -5.08
C PHE A 94 -9.80 3.72 -4.04
N ALA A 95 -9.58 3.47 -2.74
CA ALA A 95 -10.34 4.11 -1.66
C ALA A 95 -10.17 5.63 -1.68
N ILE A 96 -8.93 6.14 -1.75
CA ILE A 96 -8.66 7.58 -1.82
C ILE A 96 -9.25 8.19 -3.09
N ASN A 97 -9.12 7.52 -4.25
CA ASN A 97 -9.75 7.96 -5.49
C ASN A 97 -11.26 8.14 -5.30
N ARG A 98 -11.96 7.18 -4.67
CA ARG A 98 -13.41 7.28 -4.44
C ARG A 98 -13.77 8.38 -3.46
N VAL A 99 -13.02 8.52 -2.36
CA VAL A 99 -13.23 9.61 -1.38
C VAL A 99 -13.07 10.97 -2.03
N CYS A 100 -12.01 11.18 -2.82
CA CYS A 100 -11.78 12.44 -3.53
C CYS A 100 -12.88 12.72 -4.57
N ALA A 101 -13.28 11.73 -5.37
CA ALA A 101 -14.34 11.87 -6.35
C ALA A 101 -15.70 12.24 -5.69
N PHE A 102 -16.05 11.57 -4.60
CA PHE A 102 -17.26 11.83 -3.86
C PHE A 102 -17.23 13.22 -3.20
N SER A 103 -16.12 13.60 -2.57
CA SER A 103 -15.93 14.91 -1.97
C SER A 103 -16.05 16.03 -3.02
N TYR A 104 -15.43 15.85 -4.18
CA TYR A 104 -15.53 16.79 -5.29
C TYR A 104 -16.99 16.95 -5.77
N TYR A 105 -17.71 15.84 -5.93
CA TYR A 105 -19.13 15.84 -6.30
C TYR A 105 -20.00 16.62 -5.30
N LEU A 106 -19.79 16.42 -4.00
CA LEU A 106 -20.54 17.16 -2.96
C LEU A 106 -20.21 18.66 -2.99
N LEU A 107 -18.93 19.01 -3.13
CA LEU A 107 -18.49 20.40 -3.17
C LEU A 107 -18.92 21.13 -4.43
N GLN A 108 -19.14 20.44 -5.54
CA GLN A 108 -19.71 21.02 -6.77
C GLN A 108 -21.12 21.58 -6.58
N LYS A 109 -21.92 20.98 -5.69
CA LYS A 109 -23.26 21.46 -5.39
C LYS A 109 -23.27 22.81 -4.67
N ARG A 110 -22.15 23.22 -4.08
CA ARG A 110 -21.94 24.53 -3.43
C ARG A 110 -21.47 25.57 -4.47
N LYS A 111 -22.39 26.25 -5.11
CA LYS A 111 -22.10 27.24 -6.17
C LYS A 111 -21.23 28.42 -5.71
N SER A 112 -21.19 28.72 -4.40
CA SER A 112 -20.40 29.80 -3.81
C SER A 112 -18.89 29.54 -3.73
N LEU A 113 -18.43 28.29 -3.92
CA LEU A 113 -17.01 27.95 -3.82
C LEU A 113 -16.31 28.06 -5.17
N PRO A 114 -15.20 28.83 -5.28
CA PRO A 114 -14.35 28.84 -6.46
C PRO A 114 -13.77 27.45 -6.76
N THR A 115 -13.55 27.14 -8.04
CA THR A 115 -13.00 25.84 -8.46
C THR A 115 -11.66 25.52 -7.78
N SER A 116 -10.78 26.51 -7.65
CA SER A 116 -9.49 26.34 -7.00
C SER A 116 -9.62 25.92 -5.52
N SER A 117 -10.48 26.60 -4.75
CA SER A 117 -10.72 26.24 -3.34
C SER A 117 -11.32 24.85 -3.20
N ARG A 118 -12.19 24.48 -4.13
CA ARG A 118 -12.83 23.15 -4.18
C ARG A 118 -11.79 22.05 -4.38
N THR A 119 -10.88 22.25 -5.31
CA THR A 119 -9.78 21.34 -5.62
C THR A 119 -8.86 21.13 -4.41
N TRP A 120 -8.44 22.22 -3.75
CA TRP A 120 -7.61 22.15 -2.55
C TRP A 120 -8.32 21.46 -1.38
N LEU A 121 -9.61 21.73 -1.16
CA LEU A 121 -10.40 21.05 -0.12
C LEU A 121 -10.45 19.53 -0.34
N VAL A 122 -10.66 19.10 -1.59
CA VAL A 122 -10.66 17.66 -1.95
C VAL A 122 -9.30 17.04 -1.64
N THR A 123 -8.21 17.71 -1.99
CA THR A 123 -6.84 17.23 -1.69
C THR A 123 -6.63 17.10 -0.19
N VAL A 124 -7.00 18.07 0.61
CA VAL A 124 -6.89 18.01 2.08
C VAL A 124 -7.72 16.85 2.66
N ILE A 125 -8.96 16.67 2.18
CA ILE A 125 -9.81 15.54 2.59
C ILE A 125 -9.13 14.22 2.25
N GLY A 126 -8.62 14.05 1.02
CA GLY A 126 -7.90 12.86 0.60
C GLY A 126 -6.70 12.56 1.50
N LEU A 127 -5.80 13.54 1.70
CA LEU A 127 -4.62 13.38 2.55
C LEU A 127 -4.98 13.04 4.00
N THR A 128 -6.02 13.68 4.56
CA THR A 128 -6.48 13.41 5.92
C THR A 128 -7.06 12.00 6.05
N THR A 129 -7.66 11.46 4.99
CA THR A 129 -8.27 10.13 4.98
C THR A 129 -7.21 9.02 5.05
N ILE A 130 -6.00 9.23 4.49
CA ILE A 130 -4.95 8.20 4.39
C ILE A 130 -4.68 7.49 5.74
N PRO A 131 -4.36 8.19 6.84
CA PRO A 131 -4.04 7.52 8.11
C PRO A 131 -5.21 6.71 8.69
N PHE A 132 -6.44 7.07 8.36
CA PHE A 132 -7.63 6.37 8.88
C PHE A 132 -7.92 5.07 8.13
N ILE A 133 -7.59 4.98 6.83
CA ILE A 133 -7.90 3.78 6.03
C ILE A 133 -6.82 2.72 6.09
N ILE A 134 -5.56 3.06 6.39
CA ILE A 134 -4.43 2.12 6.37
C ILE A 134 -4.70 0.91 7.26
N LYS A 135 -4.96 1.14 8.55
CA LYS A 135 -5.17 0.03 9.52
C LYS A 135 -6.36 -0.88 9.19
N PRO A 136 -7.55 -0.35 8.83
CA PRO A 136 -8.66 -1.18 8.38
C PRO A 136 -8.33 -2.01 7.12
N ILE A 137 -7.64 -1.43 6.15
CA ILE A 137 -7.24 -2.11 4.91
C ILE A 137 -6.24 -3.23 5.21
N ASP A 138 -5.20 -2.94 5.99
CA ASP A 138 -4.21 -3.94 6.40
C ASP A 138 -4.89 -5.17 7.04
N ARG A 139 -5.78 -4.94 8.00
CA ARG A 139 -6.53 -6.01 8.67
C ARG A 139 -7.44 -6.79 7.72
N PHE A 140 -8.07 -6.11 6.79
CA PHE A 140 -8.94 -6.74 5.80
C PHE A 140 -8.15 -7.64 4.85
N VAL A 141 -6.98 -7.17 4.38
CA VAL A 141 -6.11 -7.97 3.51
C VAL A 141 -5.51 -9.15 4.28
N ASP A 142 -5.07 -8.95 5.54
CA ASP A 142 -4.62 -10.05 6.38
C ASP A 142 -5.71 -11.11 6.55
N TYR A 143 -6.94 -10.71 6.85
CA TYR A 143 -8.07 -11.63 6.97
C TYR A 143 -8.31 -12.45 5.69
N ILE A 144 -8.29 -11.79 4.52
CA ILE A 144 -8.46 -12.48 3.22
C ILE A 144 -7.34 -13.51 3.00
N LEU A 145 -6.09 -13.13 3.27
CA LEU A 145 -4.95 -14.01 3.07
C LEU A 145 -4.92 -15.16 4.06
N ASP A 146 -5.31 -14.92 5.32
CA ASP A 146 -5.42 -15.96 6.35
C ASP A 146 -6.50 -16.99 5.99
N GLU A 147 -7.62 -16.55 5.41
CA GLU A 147 -8.69 -17.43 4.93
C GLU A 147 -8.41 -18.12 3.60
N SER A 148 -7.36 -17.72 2.88
CA SER A 148 -7.02 -18.27 1.55
C SER A 148 -5.59 -18.83 1.49
N LEU A 149 -4.63 -18.01 1.07
CA LEU A 149 -3.26 -18.40 0.77
C LEU A 149 -2.52 -18.98 1.98
N ARG A 150 -2.71 -18.41 3.17
CA ARG A 150 -1.96 -18.78 4.38
C ARG A 150 -2.38 -20.13 4.95
N LYS A 151 -3.55 -20.67 4.56
CA LYS A 151 -3.94 -22.06 4.87
C LYS A 151 -3.05 -23.11 4.21
N PHE A 152 -2.38 -22.74 3.11
CA PHE A 152 -1.49 -23.63 2.35
C PHE A 152 0.00 -23.43 2.68
N GLN A 153 0.30 -22.80 3.82
CA GLN A 153 1.69 -22.56 4.23
C GLN A 153 2.46 -23.88 4.35
N PRO A 154 3.60 -24.03 3.64
CA PRO A 154 4.44 -25.22 3.74
C PRO A 154 5.05 -25.31 5.15
N LYS A 155 4.90 -26.48 5.76
CA LYS A 155 5.45 -26.81 7.08
C LYS A 155 6.95 -27.04 7.01
#